data_3aab433b3c5d65977616ad8e74a594ed
#
_entry.id   3aab433b3c5d65977616ad8e74a594ed
#
_cell.length_a   1.000
_cell.length_b   1.000
_cell.length_c   1.000
_cell.angle_alpha   90.00
_cell.angle_beta   90.00
_cell.angle_gamma   90.00
#
_symmetry.space_group_name_H-M   'P 1'
#
loop_
_entity.id
_entity.type
_entity.pdbx_description
1 polymer ?
#
loop_
_entity_poly.entity_id
_entity_poly.type
_entity_poly.pdbx_seq_one_letter_code
_entity_poly.pdbx_strand_id
1 'polypeptide(L)'
;IHYRGSQIVSPTDEAIASKIDAITSLKAQPRGKAWEVLGEEIVEKYIDLTASLATKPGSLRIVYTAMHGVGTKTLQRVFHRAGFPSLILVAAQAQPDPDFPTLAFPTPEEVGALDLAFETAQTFDADLVIANDPDADRCSIAVKDRDATWRALRGDEIGAILGESIARNTKSGTLANSIVSSSIAPPPPS
;
A
#
# COMPACT_ATOMS: atom_id res chain seq x y z
N ILE A 1 4.97 -12.53 8.71
CA ILE A 1 5.87 -13.69 8.56
C ILE A 1 5.15 -14.76 7.75
N HIS A 2 5.85 -15.36 6.77
CA HIS A 2 5.31 -16.40 5.91
C HIS A 2 6.08 -17.70 6.11
N TYR A 3 5.38 -18.80 6.05
CA TYR A 3 5.93 -20.15 6.13
C TYR A 3 5.32 -21.04 5.05
N ARG A 4 6.15 -21.70 4.25
CA ARG A 4 5.71 -22.54 3.11
C ARG A 4 4.79 -21.82 2.12
N GLY A 5 5.04 -20.54 1.88
CA GLY A 5 4.32 -19.73 0.90
C GLY A 5 3.01 -19.09 1.37
N SER A 6 2.65 -19.25 2.65
CA SER A 6 1.46 -18.60 3.22
C SER A 6 1.77 -17.89 4.54
N GLN A 7 0.89 -16.99 4.94
CA GLN A 7 0.96 -16.38 6.26
C GLN A 7 0.90 -17.46 7.35
N ILE A 8 1.68 -17.28 8.45
CA ILE A 8 1.64 -18.22 9.56
C ILE A 8 0.28 -18.19 10.27
N VAL A 9 -0.19 -19.37 10.60
CA VAL A 9 -1.42 -19.60 11.38
C VAL A 9 -1.16 -20.71 12.39
N SER A 10 -2.08 -20.90 13.32
CA SER A 10 -2.01 -22.01 14.30
C SER A 10 -1.86 -23.36 13.59
N PRO A 11 -1.01 -24.27 14.10
CA PRO A 11 -0.25 -24.20 15.37
C PRO A 11 1.15 -23.57 15.25
N THR A 12 1.55 -23.08 14.07
CA THR A 12 2.92 -22.58 13.82
C THR A 12 3.21 -21.28 14.59
N ASP A 13 2.27 -20.35 14.65
CA ASP A 13 2.36 -19.09 15.40
C ASP A 13 2.52 -19.35 16.90
N GLU A 14 1.71 -20.25 17.46
CA GLU A 14 1.80 -20.66 18.87
C GLU A 14 3.16 -21.29 19.21
N ALA A 15 3.67 -22.13 18.32
CA ALA A 15 4.98 -22.76 18.49
C ALA A 15 6.13 -21.74 18.45
N ILE A 16 6.01 -20.71 17.60
CA ILE A 16 6.97 -19.59 17.54
C ILE A 16 6.89 -18.75 18.81
N ALA A 17 5.68 -18.37 19.24
CA ALA A 17 5.45 -17.60 20.47
C ALA A 17 6.05 -18.29 21.68
N SER A 18 5.81 -19.60 21.85
CA SER A 18 6.41 -20.39 22.94
C SER A 18 7.94 -20.38 22.93
N LYS A 19 8.57 -20.35 21.76
CA LYS A 19 10.04 -20.25 21.66
C LYS A 19 10.54 -18.87 22.02
N ILE A 20 9.81 -17.82 21.66
CA ILE A 20 10.14 -16.44 22.04
C ILE A 20 10.02 -16.25 23.54
N ASP A 21 8.94 -16.73 24.15
CA ASP A 21 8.69 -16.62 25.59
C ASP A 21 9.73 -17.38 26.44
N ALA A 22 10.30 -18.44 25.90
CA ALA A 22 11.39 -19.20 26.54
C ALA A 22 12.74 -18.46 26.56
N ILE A 23 12.88 -17.33 25.84
CA ILE A 23 14.13 -16.56 25.77
C ILE A 23 14.29 -15.71 27.03
N THR A 24 15.21 -16.09 27.91
CA THR A 24 15.50 -15.36 29.15
C THR A 24 16.51 -14.23 28.99
N SER A 25 17.33 -14.24 27.93
CA SER A 25 18.33 -13.23 27.63
C SER A 25 18.58 -13.07 26.15
N LEU A 26 18.29 -11.87 25.62
CA LEU A 26 18.58 -11.51 24.23
C LEU A 26 20.08 -11.48 23.94
N LYS A 27 20.92 -11.13 24.94
CA LYS A 27 22.38 -11.10 24.79
C LYS A 27 23.00 -12.48 24.64
N ALA A 28 22.35 -13.52 25.17
CA ALA A 28 22.83 -14.91 25.09
C ALA A 28 22.43 -15.60 23.79
N GLN A 29 21.59 -14.97 22.95
CA GLN A 29 21.17 -15.58 21.69
C GLN A 29 22.33 -15.62 20.69
N PRO A 30 22.54 -16.76 20.00
CA PRO A 30 23.59 -16.90 19.01
C PRO A 30 23.35 -15.91 17.86
N ARG A 31 24.40 -15.20 17.46
CA ARG A 31 24.36 -14.27 16.32
C ARG A 31 25.20 -14.86 15.20
N GLY A 32 24.52 -15.24 14.12
CA GLY A 32 25.19 -15.68 12.89
C GLY A 32 25.73 -14.49 12.10
N LYS A 33 26.57 -14.79 11.10
CA LYS A 33 27.04 -13.86 10.08
C LYS A 33 26.81 -14.39 8.66
N ALA A 34 26.18 -15.56 8.55
CA ALA A 34 25.92 -16.23 7.29
C ALA A 34 24.58 -15.80 6.70
N TRP A 35 24.47 -14.54 6.30
CA TRP A 35 23.33 -14.03 5.54
C TRP A 35 23.83 -13.40 4.24
N GLU A 36 23.00 -13.45 3.24
CA GLU A 36 23.21 -12.73 1.98
C GLU A 36 22.55 -11.34 2.08
N VAL A 37 23.28 -10.31 1.64
CA VAL A 37 22.74 -8.97 1.47
C VAL A 37 22.43 -8.80 -0.01
N LEU A 38 21.14 -8.74 -0.36
CA LEU A 38 20.71 -8.51 -1.73
C LEU A 38 20.97 -7.05 -2.12
N GLY A 39 21.38 -6.85 -3.37
CA GLY A 39 21.64 -5.52 -3.91
C GLY A 39 20.39 -4.86 -4.51
N GLU A 40 20.60 -3.75 -5.18
CA GLU A 40 19.53 -2.94 -5.81
C GLU A 40 18.78 -3.72 -6.91
N GLU A 41 19.36 -4.76 -7.46
CA GLU A 41 18.76 -5.60 -8.51
C GLU A 41 17.42 -6.23 -8.09
N ILE A 42 17.24 -6.52 -6.80
CA ILE A 42 15.95 -7.07 -6.31
C ILE A 42 14.87 -5.99 -6.29
N VAL A 43 15.25 -4.76 -5.97
CA VAL A 43 14.34 -3.60 -5.98
C VAL A 43 13.96 -3.26 -7.43
N GLU A 44 14.90 -3.27 -8.36
CA GLU A 44 14.62 -3.05 -9.79
C GLU A 44 13.65 -4.08 -10.35
N LYS A 45 13.84 -5.36 -10.02
CA LYS A 45 12.90 -6.42 -10.43
C LYS A 45 11.50 -6.20 -9.89
N TYR A 46 11.37 -5.76 -8.64
CA TYR A 46 10.09 -5.41 -8.04
C TYR A 46 9.42 -4.25 -8.79
N ILE A 47 10.19 -3.19 -9.08
CA ILE A 47 9.71 -2.01 -9.79
C ILE A 47 9.25 -2.38 -11.21
N ASP A 48 10.04 -3.17 -11.94
CA ASP A 48 9.71 -3.62 -13.30
C ASP A 48 8.42 -4.45 -13.31
N LEU A 49 8.31 -5.40 -12.39
CA LEU A 49 7.13 -6.24 -12.28
C LEU A 49 5.88 -5.43 -11.93
N THR A 50 5.99 -4.52 -10.96
CA THR A 50 4.86 -3.68 -10.54
C THR A 50 4.45 -2.72 -11.66
N ALA A 51 5.40 -2.08 -12.31
CA ALA A 51 5.13 -1.16 -13.43
C ALA A 51 4.48 -1.87 -14.62
N SER A 52 4.79 -3.16 -14.84
CA SER A 52 4.20 -3.94 -15.92
C SER A 52 2.69 -4.20 -15.77
N LEU A 53 2.13 -3.99 -14.57
CA LEU A 53 0.69 -4.08 -14.33
C LEU A 53 -0.09 -2.89 -14.89
N ALA A 54 0.59 -1.79 -15.20
CA ALA A 54 -0.04 -0.61 -15.77
C ALA A 54 -0.39 -0.86 -17.25
N THR A 55 -1.68 -0.74 -17.59
CA THR A 55 -2.13 -0.94 -18.96
C THR A 55 -2.07 0.33 -19.80
N LYS A 56 -2.37 1.48 -19.19
CA LYS A 56 -2.29 2.80 -19.83
C LYS A 56 -1.96 3.85 -18.78
N PRO A 57 -0.83 4.56 -18.91
CA PRO A 57 -0.58 5.71 -18.08
C PRO A 57 -1.63 6.79 -18.36
N GLY A 58 -2.21 7.33 -17.31
CA GLY A 58 -3.14 8.44 -17.38
C GLY A 58 -2.43 9.78 -17.23
N SER A 59 -3.18 10.89 -17.38
CA SER A 59 -2.69 12.26 -17.17
C SER A 59 -3.18 12.87 -15.84
N LEU A 60 -3.65 12.05 -14.90
CA LEU A 60 -4.17 12.51 -13.62
C LEU A 60 -3.07 13.19 -12.79
N ARG A 61 -3.45 14.28 -12.14
CA ARG A 61 -2.64 14.93 -11.09
C ARG A 61 -2.90 14.19 -9.78
N ILE A 62 -1.90 13.49 -9.29
CA ILE A 62 -2.04 12.59 -8.14
C ILE A 62 -1.22 13.14 -6.98
N VAL A 63 -1.88 13.41 -5.87
CA VAL A 63 -1.23 13.67 -4.59
C VAL A 63 -0.93 12.36 -3.89
N TYR A 64 0.26 12.25 -3.32
CA TYR A 64 0.70 11.06 -2.59
C TYR A 64 1.25 11.40 -1.21
N THR A 65 0.85 10.61 -0.24
CA THR A 65 1.48 10.57 1.09
C THR A 65 1.92 9.18 1.47
N ALA A 66 3.13 9.07 2.03
CA ALA A 66 3.66 7.87 2.68
C ALA A 66 3.42 7.88 4.20
N MET A 67 2.75 8.89 4.74
CA MET A 67 2.49 9.03 6.18
C MET A 67 3.75 8.87 7.04
N HIS A 68 4.85 9.53 6.67
CA HIS A 68 6.19 9.37 7.27
C HIS A 68 6.78 7.95 7.13
N GLY A 69 6.25 7.15 6.21
CA GLY A 69 6.72 5.80 5.95
C GLY A 69 7.73 5.70 4.81
N VAL A 70 8.00 4.48 4.39
CA VAL A 70 9.09 4.16 3.44
C VAL A 70 8.65 4.10 1.97
N GLY A 71 7.36 4.26 1.67
CA GLY A 71 6.79 4.01 0.34
C GLY A 71 7.22 4.99 -0.75
N THR A 72 7.55 6.24 -0.42
CA THR A 72 7.72 7.35 -1.39
C THR A 72 8.71 7.02 -2.51
N LYS A 73 9.92 6.63 -2.16
CA LYS A 73 10.99 6.39 -3.15
C LYS A 73 10.62 5.29 -4.14
N THR A 74 10.08 4.20 -3.64
CA THR A 74 9.71 3.04 -4.47
C THR A 74 8.53 3.37 -5.36
N LEU A 75 7.49 4.01 -4.82
CA LEU A 75 6.31 4.39 -5.61
C LEU A 75 6.64 5.38 -6.72
N GLN A 76 7.46 6.40 -6.46
CA GLN A 76 7.92 7.34 -7.50
C GLN A 76 8.64 6.61 -8.64
N ARG A 77 9.48 5.63 -8.34
CA ARG A 77 10.19 4.82 -9.34
C ARG A 77 9.23 3.95 -10.16
N VAL A 78 8.23 3.35 -9.51
CA VAL A 78 7.19 2.56 -10.19
C VAL A 78 6.38 3.45 -11.13
N PHE A 79 5.92 4.62 -10.67
CA PHE A 79 5.14 5.56 -11.50
C PHE A 79 5.94 6.05 -12.70
N HIS A 80 7.19 6.42 -12.49
CA HIS A 80 8.10 6.83 -13.58
C HIS A 80 8.29 5.69 -14.59
N ARG A 81 8.57 4.47 -14.11
CA ARG A 81 8.77 3.28 -14.96
C ARG A 81 7.52 2.91 -15.75
N ALA A 82 6.35 3.10 -15.17
CA ALA A 82 5.05 2.85 -15.79
C ALA A 82 4.59 3.99 -16.73
N GLY A 83 5.32 5.11 -16.80
CA GLY A 83 5.01 6.24 -17.68
C GLY A 83 3.92 7.18 -17.15
N PHE A 84 3.62 7.15 -15.85
CA PHE A 84 2.71 8.10 -15.24
C PHE A 84 3.39 9.46 -14.98
N PRO A 85 2.60 10.56 -14.87
CA PRO A 85 3.11 11.84 -14.40
C PRO A 85 3.74 11.74 -13.02
N SER A 86 4.64 12.68 -12.71
CA SER A 86 5.25 12.75 -11.38
C SER A 86 4.19 13.00 -10.31
N LEU A 87 4.33 12.28 -9.19
CA LEU A 87 3.47 12.45 -8.02
C LEU A 87 3.70 13.81 -7.36
N ILE A 88 2.63 14.43 -6.90
CA ILE A 88 2.67 15.60 -6.02
C ILE A 88 2.76 15.07 -4.58
N LEU A 89 3.89 15.26 -3.93
CA LEU A 89 4.11 14.71 -2.59
C LEU A 89 3.54 15.64 -1.52
N VAL A 90 2.95 15.06 -0.47
CA VAL A 90 2.73 15.76 0.80
C VAL A 90 4.08 15.94 1.47
N ALA A 91 4.69 17.10 1.28
CA ALA A 91 6.09 17.35 1.61
C ALA A 91 6.44 17.02 3.07
N ALA A 92 5.56 17.34 4.01
CA ALA A 92 5.75 17.07 5.43
C ALA A 92 5.76 15.57 5.78
N GLN A 93 5.20 14.71 4.93
CA GLN A 93 5.02 13.27 5.18
C GLN A 93 5.80 12.39 4.18
N ALA A 94 6.60 13.00 3.31
CA ALA A 94 7.25 12.30 2.20
C ALA A 94 8.50 11.49 2.61
N GLN A 95 9.11 11.82 3.74
CA GLN A 95 10.30 11.15 4.25
C GLN A 95 9.96 10.31 5.48
N PRO A 96 10.62 9.16 5.66
CA PRO A 96 10.46 8.37 6.87
C PRO A 96 10.81 9.17 8.14
N ASP A 97 9.89 9.16 9.10
CA ASP A 97 10.09 9.77 10.41
C ASP A 97 9.45 8.89 11.49
N PRO A 98 10.22 8.30 12.41
CA PRO A 98 9.71 7.38 13.42
C PRO A 98 8.83 8.05 14.48
N ASP A 99 8.85 9.37 14.58
CA ASP A 99 8.05 10.12 15.53
C ASP A 99 6.67 10.51 14.97
N PHE A 100 6.42 10.32 13.67
CA PHE A 100 5.16 10.65 12.99
C PHE A 100 4.58 12.02 13.35
N PRO A 101 5.34 13.13 13.23
CA PRO A 101 5.02 14.41 13.87
C PRO A 101 3.72 15.07 13.40
N THR A 102 3.16 14.64 12.28
CA THR A 102 1.90 15.19 11.75
C THR A 102 0.69 14.26 11.94
N LEU A 103 0.88 13.09 12.55
CA LEU A 103 -0.15 12.05 12.65
C LEU A 103 -0.20 11.49 14.07
N ALA A 104 -1.36 11.48 14.68
CA ALA A 104 -1.57 10.81 15.96
C ALA A 104 -1.48 9.28 15.81
N PHE A 105 -1.97 8.76 14.69
CA PHE A 105 -1.90 7.35 14.32
C PHE A 105 -1.74 7.23 12.79
N PRO A 106 -0.63 6.65 12.28
CA PRO A 106 -0.30 6.66 10.86
C PRO A 106 -1.03 5.56 10.08
N THR A 107 -2.34 5.65 10.03
CA THR A 107 -3.22 4.72 9.30
C THR A 107 -4.18 5.54 8.44
N PRO A 108 -4.27 5.28 7.12
CA PRO A 108 -5.08 6.08 6.20
C PRO A 108 -6.58 6.10 6.52
N GLU A 109 -7.08 5.12 7.25
CA GLU A 109 -8.49 4.99 7.64
C GLU A 109 -8.86 5.84 8.87
N GLU A 110 -7.87 6.36 9.60
CA GLU A 110 -8.11 7.19 10.77
C GLU A 110 -8.61 8.59 10.42
N VAL A 111 -9.48 9.10 11.26
CA VAL A 111 -10.04 10.46 11.09
C VAL A 111 -8.92 11.50 11.16
N GLY A 112 -8.85 12.35 10.14
CA GLY A 112 -7.83 13.40 10.04
C GLY A 112 -6.49 12.97 9.47
N ALA A 113 -6.26 11.67 9.27
CA ALA A 113 -4.98 11.16 8.75
C ALA A 113 -4.67 11.65 7.33
N LEU A 114 -5.70 11.95 6.54
CA LEU A 114 -5.58 12.44 5.17
C LEU A 114 -5.69 13.97 5.03
N ASP A 115 -5.86 14.73 6.11
CA ASP A 115 -6.11 16.18 6.05
C ASP A 115 -5.04 16.94 5.27
N LEU A 116 -3.74 16.70 5.55
CA LEU A 116 -2.64 17.31 4.81
C LEU A 116 -2.61 16.89 3.33
N ALA A 117 -3.04 15.68 3.02
CA ALA A 117 -3.15 15.22 1.65
C ALA A 117 -4.30 15.92 0.91
N PHE A 118 -5.42 16.16 1.58
CA PHE A 118 -6.54 16.91 1.02
C PHE A 118 -6.22 18.39 0.82
N GLU A 119 -5.54 19.04 1.78
CA GLU A 119 -5.04 20.40 1.63
C GLU A 119 -4.07 20.53 0.45
N THR A 120 -3.13 19.58 0.33
CA THR A 120 -2.20 19.51 -0.81
C THR A 120 -2.96 19.30 -2.11
N ALA A 121 -3.93 18.39 -2.13
CA ALA A 121 -4.74 18.10 -3.31
C ALA A 121 -5.59 19.31 -3.76
N GLN A 122 -6.10 20.05 -2.82
CA GLN A 122 -6.83 21.30 -3.10
C GLN A 122 -5.88 22.38 -3.67
N THR A 123 -4.70 22.54 -3.07
CA THR A 123 -3.69 23.55 -3.49
C THR A 123 -3.22 23.31 -4.93
N PHE A 124 -3.02 22.07 -5.31
CA PHE A 124 -2.53 21.69 -6.63
C PHE A 124 -3.63 21.29 -7.61
N ASP A 125 -4.90 21.47 -7.24
CA ASP A 125 -6.08 21.07 -8.01
C ASP A 125 -5.93 19.62 -8.52
N ALA A 126 -5.61 18.70 -7.61
CA ALA A 126 -5.37 17.30 -7.93
C ALA A 126 -6.69 16.57 -8.26
N ASP A 127 -6.54 15.48 -9.03
CA ASP A 127 -7.65 14.63 -9.44
C ASP A 127 -7.84 13.43 -8.51
N LEU A 128 -6.74 13.01 -7.84
CA LEU A 128 -6.69 11.80 -7.00
C LEU A 128 -5.72 11.99 -5.84
N VAL A 129 -6.04 11.37 -4.70
CA VAL A 129 -5.10 11.20 -3.58
C VAL A 129 -4.82 9.71 -3.40
N ILE A 130 -3.55 9.36 -3.23
CA ILE A 130 -3.11 8.02 -2.85
C ILE A 130 -2.35 8.14 -1.53
N ALA A 131 -2.66 7.27 -0.58
CA ALA A 131 -1.95 7.16 0.68
C ALA A 131 -1.52 5.71 0.94
N ASN A 132 -0.28 5.53 1.40
CA ASN A 132 0.15 4.29 2.00
C ASN A 132 0.35 4.49 3.50
N ASP A 133 0.16 3.43 4.26
CA ASP A 133 0.64 3.36 5.63
C ASP A 133 2.18 3.23 5.68
N PRO A 134 2.82 3.33 6.87
CA PRO A 134 4.27 3.50 6.94
C PRO A 134 5.13 2.41 6.30
N ASP A 135 4.71 1.16 6.30
CA ASP A 135 5.42 0.05 5.65
C ASP A 135 4.91 -0.26 4.23
N ALA A 136 3.92 0.53 3.78
CA ALA A 136 3.35 0.50 2.43
C ALA A 136 2.71 -0.85 2.04
N ASP A 137 2.17 -1.60 3.00
CA ASP A 137 1.43 -2.83 2.74
C ASP A 137 -0.07 -2.57 2.51
N ARG A 138 -0.57 -1.38 2.87
CA ARG A 138 -1.94 -0.91 2.64
C ARG A 138 -1.96 0.31 1.72
N CYS A 139 -3.07 0.47 1.01
CA CYS A 139 -3.29 1.58 0.11
C CYS A 139 -4.70 2.13 0.32
N SER A 140 -4.79 3.44 0.51
CA SER A 140 -6.04 4.17 0.48
C SER A 140 -6.07 5.13 -0.72
N ILE A 141 -7.25 5.30 -1.28
CA ILE A 141 -7.49 6.21 -2.41
C ILE A 141 -8.60 7.17 -2.00
N ALA A 142 -8.42 8.46 -2.31
CA ALA A 142 -9.49 9.42 -2.16
C ALA A 142 -9.76 10.17 -3.47
N VAL A 143 -11.03 10.48 -3.68
CA VAL A 143 -11.56 11.15 -4.86
C VAL A 143 -12.43 12.33 -4.45
N LYS A 144 -12.70 13.24 -5.38
CA LYS A 144 -13.71 14.29 -5.20
C LYS A 144 -15.09 13.72 -5.48
N ASP A 145 -16.01 13.92 -4.56
CA ASP A 145 -17.43 13.70 -4.77
C ASP A 145 -18.04 14.79 -5.66
N ARG A 146 -19.32 14.65 -5.98
CA ARG A 146 -20.06 15.59 -6.87
C ARG A 146 -20.12 17.02 -6.35
N ASP A 147 -20.05 17.21 -5.04
CA ASP A 147 -20.00 18.49 -4.35
C ASP A 147 -18.57 19.05 -4.19
N ALA A 148 -17.60 18.44 -4.85
CA ALA A 148 -16.17 18.74 -4.80
C ALA A 148 -15.50 18.50 -3.43
N THR A 149 -16.15 17.80 -2.50
CA THR A 149 -15.53 17.36 -1.25
C THR A 149 -14.64 16.14 -1.47
N TRP A 150 -13.52 16.06 -0.74
CA TRP A 150 -12.66 14.88 -0.79
C TRP A 150 -13.24 13.76 0.08
N ARG A 151 -13.30 12.55 -0.49
CA ARG A 151 -13.75 11.36 0.20
C ARG A 151 -12.75 10.23 -0.01
N ALA A 152 -12.29 9.62 1.08
CA ALA A 152 -11.57 8.37 1.00
C ALA A 152 -12.53 7.23 0.60
N LEU A 153 -12.09 6.42 -0.36
CA LEU A 153 -12.80 5.19 -0.73
C LEU A 153 -12.59 4.13 0.35
N ARG A 154 -13.63 3.38 0.63
CA ARG A 154 -13.50 2.21 1.50
C ARG A 154 -12.74 1.09 0.80
N GLY A 155 -12.12 0.21 1.57
CA GLY A 155 -11.35 -0.92 1.03
C GLY A 155 -12.17 -1.82 0.09
N ASP A 156 -13.46 -2.01 0.36
CA ASP A 156 -14.36 -2.77 -0.50
C ASP A 156 -14.68 -2.07 -1.83
N GLU A 157 -14.76 -0.73 -1.85
CA GLU A 157 -14.92 0.05 -3.07
C GLU A 157 -13.68 -0.06 -3.96
N ILE A 158 -12.49 0.07 -3.35
CA ILE A 158 -11.21 -0.12 -4.06
C ILE A 158 -11.10 -1.55 -4.59
N GLY A 159 -11.43 -2.55 -3.76
CA GLY A 159 -11.43 -3.95 -4.14
C GLY A 159 -12.36 -4.26 -5.31
N ALA A 160 -13.56 -3.66 -5.33
CA ALA A 160 -14.51 -3.80 -6.44
C ALA A 160 -13.96 -3.22 -7.76
N ILE A 161 -13.35 -2.02 -7.71
CA ILE A 161 -12.74 -1.37 -8.90
C ILE A 161 -11.59 -2.22 -9.46
N LEU A 162 -10.70 -2.71 -8.59
CA LEU A 162 -9.59 -3.57 -8.98
C LEU A 162 -10.09 -4.91 -9.53
N GLY A 163 -11.07 -5.52 -8.87
CA GLY A 163 -11.70 -6.77 -9.30
C GLY A 163 -12.35 -6.65 -10.67
N GLU A 164 -13.07 -5.56 -10.94
CA GLU A 164 -13.66 -5.28 -12.24
C GLU A 164 -12.57 -5.12 -13.33
N SER A 165 -11.50 -4.38 -13.03
CA SER A 165 -10.39 -4.21 -13.95
C SER A 165 -9.73 -5.54 -14.31
N ILE A 166 -9.51 -6.40 -13.32
CA ILE A 166 -8.96 -7.75 -13.54
C ILE A 166 -9.91 -8.60 -14.36
N ALA A 167 -11.21 -8.60 -14.01
CA ALA A 167 -12.22 -9.39 -14.72
C ALA A 167 -12.31 -9.02 -16.20
N ARG A 168 -12.25 -7.73 -16.54
CA ARG A 168 -12.26 -7.25 -17.93
C ARG A 168 -11.01 -7.64 -18.73
N ASN A 169 -9.89 -7.82 -18.07
CA ASN A 169 -8.60 -8.11 -18.72
C ASN A 169 -8.21 -9.60 -18.66
N THR A 170 -9.03 -10.43 -18.01
CA THR A 170 -8.76 -11.87 -17.85
C THR A 170 -9.83 -12.68 -18.55
N LYS A 171 -9.40 -13.61 -19.43
CA LYS A 171 -10.34 -14.44 -20.21
C LYS A 171 -11.07 -15.51 -19.39
N SER A 172 -10.48 -15.96 -18.29
CA SER A 172 -11.06 -16.95 -17.39
C SER A 172 -10.37 -16.85 -16.03
N GLY A 173 -11.08 -17.15 -14.96
CA GLY A 173 -10.54 -17.14 -13.60
C GLY A 173 -11.66 -17.14 -12.57
N THR A 174 -11.28 -17.28 -11.31
CA THR A 174 -12.18 -17.17 -10.16
C THR A 174 -11.81 -15.93 -9.36
N LEU A 175 -12.77 -15.05 -9.11
CA LEU A 175 -12.63 -13.97 -8.15
C LEU A 175 -13.16 -14.44 -6.81
N ALA A 176 -12.43 -14.13 -5.75
CA ALA A 176 -12.83 -14.44 -4.39
C ALA A 176 -12.68 -13.19 -3.52
N ASN A 177 -13.58 -13.02 -2.58
CA ASN A 177 -13.48 -12.02 -1.52
C ASN A 177 -13.60 -12.67 -0.15
N SER A 178 -13.15 -11.98 0.88
CA SER A 178 -13.32 -12.48 2.25
C SER A 178 -14.76 -12.31 2.73
N ILE A 179 -15.16 -13.10 3.73
CA ILE A 179 -16.50 -13.03 4.33
C ILE A 179 -16.77 -11.65 4.99
N VAL A 180 -15.72 -10.93 5.35
CA VAL A 180 -15.81 -9.58 5.96
C VAL A 180 -15.87 -8.46 4.93
N SER A 181 -15.72 -8.76 3.64
CA SER A 181 -15.90 -7.79 2.56
C SER A 181 -17.40 -7.53 2.33
N SER A 182 -17.70 -6.38 1.73
CA SER A 182 -19.08 -6.07 1.35
C SER A 182 -19.56 -6.93 0.16
N SER A 183 -20.87 -6.89 -0.10
CA SER A 183 -21.48 -7.56 -1.25
C SER A 183 -21.25 -6.84 -2.60
N ILE A 184 -20.41 -5.82 -2.65
CA ILE A 184 -20.01 -5.15 -3.90
C ILE A 184 -19.07 -6.09 -4.65
N ALA A 185 -19.62 -7.04 -5.38
CA ALA A 185 -18.84 -7.89 -6.27
C ALA A 185 -18.84 -7.26 -7.67
N PRO A 186 -17.71 -7.33 -8.41
CA PRO A 186 -17.72 -6.95 -9.81
C PRO A 186 -18.73 -7.85 -10.57
N PRO A 187 -19.44 -7.32 -11.59
CA PRO A 187 -20.34 -8.14 -12.40
C PRO A 187 -19.54 -9.26 -13.07
N PRO A 188 -20.17 -10.42 -13.37
CA PRO A 188 -19.51 -11.48 -14.11
C PRO A 188 -19.06 -10.95 -15.47
N PRO A 189 -17.95 -11.43 -16.02
CA PRO A 189 -17.50 -11.06 -17.36
C PRO A 189 -18.57 -11.42 -18.37
N SER A 190 -18.93 -10.47 -19.22
CA SER A 190 -19.86 -10.64 -20.34
C SER A 190 -19.28 -11.51 -21.44
#